data_ec4e73e89c3959f043c2f150b41ed3c4
#
_entry.id   ec4e73e89c3959f043c2f150b41ed3c4
#
_cell.length_a   1.000
_cell.length_b   1.000
_cell.length_c   1.000
_cell.angle_alpha   90.00
_cell.angle_beta   90.00
_cell.angle_gamma   90.00
#
_symmetry.space_group_name_H-M   'P 1'
#
loop_
_entity.id
_entity.type
_entity.pdbx_description
1 polymer ?
#
loop_
_entity_poly.entity_id
_entity_poly.type
_entity_poly.pdbx_seq_one_letter_code
_entity_poly.pdbx_strand_id
1 'polypeptide(L)'
;MKRNLMLCFVINALFNASAMALTLDDARTQGRVGETYNGYLVALKADTETQMLVKTINESRKKSYQKLAIKNNLPVAEVGKLAGQKLVAKAKPGEYIRGINGMWLQK
;
A
#
# COMPACT_ATOMS: atom_id res chain seq x y z
N MET A 1 -3.03 34.75 -28.41
CA MET A 1 -3.85 33.54 -28.24
C MET A 1 -3.06 32.25 -28.33
N LYS A 2 -2.30 32.02 -29.39
CA LYS A 2 -1.50 30.79 -29.54
C LYS A 2 -0.48 30.61 -28.44
N ARG A 3 0.13 31.69 -27.95
CA ARG A 3 1.12 31.62 -26.86
C ARG A 3 0.51 31.11 -25.56
N ASN A 4 -0.70 31.53 -25.21
CA ASN A 4 -1.36 31.12 -23.99
C ASN A 4 -1.71 29.64 -24.02
N LEU A 5 -2.11 29.13 -25.17
CA LEU A 5 -2.35 27.70 -25.35
C LEU A 5 -1.10 26.86 -25.15
N MET A 6 0.05 27.33 -25.65
CA MET A 6 1.34 26.64 -25.45
C MET A 6 1.76 26.60 -23.99
N LEU A 7 1.56 27.70 -23.26
CA LEU A 7 1.86 27.76 -21.83
C LEU A 7 1.01 26.77 -21.02
N CYS A 8 -0.28 26.70 -21.32
CA CYS A 8 -1.19 25.74 -20.67
C CYS A 8 -0.76 24.30 -20.94
N PHE A 9 -0.28 24.01 -22.15
CA PHE A 9 0.20 22.69 -22.53
C PHE A 9 1.44 22.29 -21.74
N VAL A 10 2.39 23.20 -21.54
CA VAL A 10 3.59 22.95 -20.76
C VAL A 10 3.26 22.68 -19.30
N ILE A 11 2.33 23.42 -18.72
CA ILE A 11 1.88 23.22 -17.34
C ILE A 11 1.23 21.83 -17.19
N ASN A 12 0.41 21.41 -18.15
CA ASN A 12 -0.19 20.07 -18.14
C ASN A 12 0.87 18.96 -18.18
N ALA A 13 1.92 19.12 -18.96
CA ALA A 13 3.02 18.16 -19.02
C ALA A 13 3.74 18.03 -17.68
N LEU A 14 3.95 19.12 -16.95
CA LEU A 14 4.53 19.11 -15.61
C LEU A 14 3.64 18.40 -14.60
N PHE A 15 2.32 18.61 -14.65
CA PHE A 15 1.37 17.91 -13.80
C PHE A 15 1.38 16.41 -14.05
N ASN A 16 1.45 15.98 -15.30
CA ASN A 16 1.53 14.56 -15.64
C ASN A 16 2.79 13.92 -15.08
N ALA A 17 3.92 14.62 -15.13
CA ALA A 17 5.16 14.14 -14.55
C ALA A 17 5.06 13.96 -13.04
N SER A 18 4.37 14.87 -12.32
CA SER A 18 4.21 14.81 -10.87
C SER A 18 3.17 13.77 -10.42
N ALA A 19 2.33 13.27 -11.35
CA ALA A 19 1.34 12.25 -11.05
C ALA A 19 1.90 10.83 -10.98
N MET A 20 3.20 10.64 -11.24
CA MET A 20 3.85 9.33 -11.18
C MET A 20 4.32 9.01 -9.76
N ALA A 21 3.36 8.96 -8.84
CA ALA A 21 3.62 8.54 -7.47
C ALA A 21 3.80 7.03 -7.39
N LEU A 22 4.54 6.58 -6.37
CA LEU A 22 4.73 5.16 -6.11
C LEU A 22 3.40 4.48 -5.83
N THR A 23 3.07 3.44 -6.59
CA THR A 23 1.90 2.63 -6.35
C THR A 23 2.21 1.47 -5.41
N LEU A 24 1.17 0.89 -4.81
CA LEU A 24 1.34 -0.29 -3.96
C LEU A 24 1.91 -1.48 -4.74
N ASP A 25 1.44 -1.70 -5.98
CA ASP A 25 1.96 -2.77 -6.81
C ASP A 25 3.44 -2.58 -7.14
N ASP A 26 3.84 -1.36 -7.48
CA ASP A 26 5.26 -1.05 -7.72
C ASP A 26 6.10 -1.25 -6.47
N ALA A 27 5.60 -0.81 -5.32
CA ALA A 27 6.30 -0.97 -4.05
C ALA A 27 6.49 -2.45 -3.69
N ARG A 28 5.49 -3.27 -3.92
CA ARG A 28 5.60 -4.72 -3.72
C ARG A 28 6.62 -5.35 -4.66
N THR A 29 6.53 -5.03 -5.95
CA THR A 29 7.43 -5.57 -6.99
C THR A 29 8.88 -5.17 -6.72
N GLN A 30 9.11 -3.96 -6.24
CA GLN A 30 10.45 -3.44 -5.96
C GLN A 30 11.00 -3.88 -4.60
N GLY A 31 10.23 -4.64 -3.82
CA GLY A 31 10.66 -5.09 -2.49
C GLY A 31 10.73 -3.98 -1.45
N ARG A 32 10.00 -2.89 -1.64
CA ARG A 32 9.97 -1.76 -0.72
C ARG A 32 9.06 -1.99 0.47
N VAL A 33 8.05 -2.85 0.30
CA VAL A 33 7.05 -3.14 1.31
C VAL A 33 6.77 -4.63 1.36
N GLY A 34 6.20 -5.08 2.48
CA GLY A 34 5.76 -6.46 2.64
C GLY A 34 4.42 -6.52 3.35
N GLU A 35 3.65 -7.56 3.05
CA GLU A 35 2.40 -7.85 3.73
C GLU A 35 2.62 -8.67 4.99
N THR A 36 1.76 -8.49 5.97
CA THR A 36 1.84 -9.22 7.24
C THR A 36 0.52 -9.89 7.58
N TYR A 37 0.59 -10.92 8.42
CA TYR A 37 -0.58 -11.67 8.86
C TYR A 37 -1.55 -10.86 9.72
N ASN A 38 -1.14 -9.72 10.26
CA ASN A 38 -2.06 -8.86 11.02
C ASN A 38 -2.90 -7.94 10.15
N GLY A 39 -2.68 -7.95 8.82
CA GLY A 39 -3.47 -7.17 7.87
C GLY A 39 -2.90 -5.82 7.51
N TYR A 40 -1.71 -5.48 7.99
CA TYR A 40 -1.08 -4.20 7.71
C TYR A 40 0.20 -4.35 6.89
N LEU A 41 0.50 -3.31 6.13
CA LEU A 41 1.68 -3.20 5.31
C LEU A 41 2.85 -2.71 6.16
N VAL A 42 4.06 -3.19 5.86
CA VAL A 42 5.28 -2.74 6.53
C VAL A 42 6.28 -2.24 5.50
N ALA A 43 6.93 -1.11 5.79
CA ALA A 43 7.99 -0.58 4.96
C ALA A 43 9.27 -1.38 5.18
N LEU A 44 9.85 -1.91 4.10
CA LEU A 44 11.13 -2.62 4.12
C LEU A 44 12.28 -1.67 3.75
N LYS A 45 11.96 -0.52 3.18
CA LYS A 45 12.90 0.56 2.89
C LYS A 45 12.49 1.82 3.63
N ALA A 46 13.50 2.57 4.07
CA ALA A 46 13.29 3.72 4.96
C ALA A 46 13.09 5.05 4.22
N ASP A 47 12.99 5.05 2.90
CA ASP A 47 12.80 6.29 2.14
C ASP A 47 11.42 6.89 2.39
N THR A 48 11.34 8.21 2.27
CA THR A 48 10.13 8.97 2.58
C THR A 48 8.93 8.54 1.75
N GLU A 49 9.14 8.29 0.45
CA GLU A 49 8.08 7.88 -0.47
C GLU A 49 7.43 6.56 -0.03
N THR A 50 8.24 5.57 0.33
CA THR A 50 7.77 4.28 0.82
C THR A 50 7.02 4.42 2.14
N GLN A 51 7.58 5.20 3.08
CA GLN A 51 6.94 5.42 4.38
C GLN A 51 5.59 6.12 4.24
N MET A 52 5.49 7.11 3.38
CA MET A 52 4.23 7.81 3.11
C MET A 52 3.17 6.89 2.50
N LEU A 53 3.58 6.04 1.56
CA LEU A 53 2.69 5.05 0.96
C LEU A 53 2.15 4.10 2.02
N VAL A 54 3.04 3.53 2.84
CA VAL A 54 2.65 2.60 3.91
C VAL A 54 1.67 3.25 4.87
N LYS A 55 1.94 4.49 5.30
CA LYS A 55 1.05 5.23 6.19
C LYS A 55 -0.34 5.40 5.58
N THR A 56 -0.41 5.85 4.33
CA THR A 56 -1.68 6.09 3.63
C THR A 56 -2.47 4.79 3.47
N ILE A 57 -1.82 3.72 3.05
CA ILE A 57 -2.48 2.42 2.87
C ILE A 57 -2.99 1.88 4.20
N ASN A 58 -2.18 1.94 5.25
CA ASN A 58 -2.57 1.43 6.56
C ASN A 58 -3.70 2.22 7.20
N GLU A 59 -3.74 3.53 7.02
CA GLU A 59 -4.86 4.36 7.48
C GLU A 59 -6.17 3.95 6.80
N SER A 60 -6.13 3.73 5.50
CA SER A 60 -7.28 3.28 4.73
C SER A 60 -7.73 1.88 5.17
N ARG A 61 -6.80 0.96 5.36
CA ARG A 61 -7.10 -0.40 5.83
C ARG A 61 -7.72 -0.38 7.22
N LYS A 62 -7.17 0.42 8.12
CA LYS A 62 -7.69 0.55 9.50
C LYS A 62 -9.16 0.96 9.49
N LYS A 63 -9.52 1.96 8.69
CA LYS A 63 -10.90 2.40 8.55
C LYS A 63 -11.80 1.28 8.02
N SER A 64 -11.35 0.57 7.01
CA SER A 64 -12.09 -0.56 6.44
C SER A 64 -12.29 -1.68 7.46
N TYR A 65 -11.24 -2.02 8.22
CA TYR A 65 -11.32 -3.07 9.23
C TYR A 65 -12.28 -2.68 10.37
N GLN A 66 -12.25 -1.41 10.77
CA GLN A 66 -13.18 -0.90 11.79
C GLN A 66 -14.64 -1.02 11.36
N LYS A 67 -14.94 -0.66 10.12
CA LYS A 67 -16.30 -0.79 9.56
C LYS A 67 -16.76 -2.25 9.53
N LEU A 68 -15.90 -3.15 9.07
CA LEU A 68 -16.23 -4.58 9.02
C LEU A 68 -16.38 -5.17 10.41
N ALA A 69 -15.58 -4.75 11.37
CA ALA A 69 -15.66 -5.19 12.75
C ALA A 69 -17.02 -4.83 13.36
N ILE A 70 -17.46 -3.59 13.18
CA ILE A 70 -18.77 -3.13 13.68
C ILE A 70 -19.89 -3.91 13.00
N LYS A 71 -19.86 -4.02 11.68
CA LYS A 71 -20.90 -4.70 10.90
C LYS A 71 -21.05 -6.17 11.28
N ASN A 72 -19.96 -6.85 11.60
CA ASN A 72 -19.96 -8.28 11.87
C ASN A 72 -19.81 -8.62 13.36
N ASN A 73 -19.80 -7.61 14.22
CA ASN A 73 -19.66 -7.76 15.66
C ASN A 73 -18.41 -8.59 16.03
N LEU A 74 -17.28 -8.20 15.45
CA LEU A 74 -15.98 -8.84 15.67
C LEU A 74 -14.97 -7.82 16.23
N PRO A 75 -13.96 -8.29 16.99
CA PRO A 75 -12.82 -7.42 17.32
C PRO A 75 -12.10 -6.97 16.06
N VAL A 76 -11.63 -5.73 16.02
CA VAL A 76 -10.88 -5.18 14.86
C VAL A 76 -9.65 -6.04 14.54
N ALA A 77 -8.96 -6.53 15.56
CA ALA A 77 -7.78 -7.38 15.36
C ALA A 77 -8.10 -8.67 14.61
N GLU A 78 -9.28 -9.25 14.82
CA GLU A 78 -9.71 -10.46 14.10
C GLU A 78 -9.97 -10.15 12.63
N VAL A 79 -10.58 -8.99 12.32
CA VAL A 79 -10.77 -8.56 10.93
C VAL A 79 -9.43 -8.36 10.26
N GLY A 80 -8.47 -7.73 10.95
CA GLY A 80 -7.11 -7.55 10.44
C GLY A 80 -6.41 -8.87 10.13
N LYS A 81 -6.54 -9.87 11.00
CA LYS A 81 -5.97 -11.20 10.76
C LYS A 81 -6.57 -11.89 9.55
N LEU A 82 -7.89 -11.82 9.39
CA LEU A 82 -8.56 -12.39 8.22
C LEU A 82 -8.09 -11.73 6.93
N ALA A 83 -7.97 -10.40 6.94
CA ALA A 83 -7.45 -9.66 5.80
C ALA A 83 -5.98 -10.01 5.53
N GLY A 84 -5.17 -10.12 6.59
CA GLY A 84 -3.76 -10.47 6.48
C GLY A 84 -3.53 -11.83 5.85
N GLN A 85 -4.31 -12.83 6.24
CA GLN A 85 -4.25 -14.16 5.64
C GLN A 85 -4.50 -14.11 4.13
N LYS A 86 -5.50 -13.35 3.70
CA LYS A 86 -5.81 -13.18 2.28
C LYS A 86 -4.71 -12.43 1.54
N LEU A 87 -4.19 -11.36 2.12
CA LEU A 87 -3.15 -10.54 1.50
C LEU A 87 -1.86 -11.33 1.33
N VAL A 88 -1.47 -12.10 2.34
CA VAL A 88 -0.28 -12.97 2.26
C VAL A 88 -0.48 -14.07 1.22
N ALA A 89 -1.66 -14.68 1.17
CA ALA A 89 -1.96 -15.71 0.19
C ALA A 89 -1.93 -15.19 -1.25
N LYS A 90 -2.35 -13.94 -1.47
CA LYS A 90 -2.37 -13.30 -2.78
C LYS A 90 -1.03 -12.75 -3.22
N ALA A 91 -0.05 -12.65 -2.34
CA ALA A 91 1.26 -12.12 -2.70
C ALA A 91 1.87 -12.93 -3.83
N LYS A 92 2.48 -12.23 -4.77
CA LYS A 92 3.05 -12.83 -5.99
C LYS A 92 4.46 -13.36 -5.72
N PRO A 93 4.97 -14.28 -6.55
CA PRO A 93 6.37 -14.71 -6.45
C PRO A 93 7.31 -13.51 -6.45
N GLY A 94 8.29 -13.52 -5.55
CA GLY A 94 9.25 -12.45 -5.38
C GLY A 94 8.85 -11.38 -4.37
N GLU A 95 7.58 -11.31 -3.98
CA GLU A 95 7.11 -10.35 -2.99
C GLU A 95 7.39 -10.82 -1.56
N TYR A 96 7.51 -9.88 -0.64
CA TYR A 96 7.84 -10.16 0.75
C TYR A 96 6.59 -10.26 1.60
N ILE A 97 6.57 -11.26 2.46
CA ILE A 97 5.51 -11.48 3.46
C ILE A 97 6.14 -11.76 4.82
N ARG A 98 5.43 -11.43 5.89
CA ARG A 98 5.84 -11.82 7.24
C ARG A 98 4.86 -12.87 7.76
N GLY A 99 5.40 -14.05 8.09
CA GLY A 99 4.64 -15.19 8.55
C GLY A 99 4.14 -15.06 9.99
N ILE A 100 3.41 -16.07 10.44
CA ILE A 100 2.86 -16.15 11.80
C ILE A 100 3.99 -16.12 12.84
N ASN A 101 5.14 -16.67 12.50
CA ASN A 101 6.33 -16.66 13.36
C ASN A 101 7.05 -15.31 13.42
N GLY A 102 6.53 -14.28 12.75
CA GLY A 102 7.12 -12.95 12.72
C GLY A 102 8.34 -12.79 11.83
N MET A 103 8.69 -13.81 11.06
CA MET A 103 9.87 -13.77 10.17
C MET A 103 9.49 -13.39 8.75
N TRP A 104 10.35 -12.60 8.10
CA TRP A 104 10.18 -12.23 6.70
C TRP A 104 10.52 -13.41 5.78
N LEU A 105 9.73 -13.54 4.73
CA LEU A 105 9.90 -14.56 3.69
C LEU A 105 9.65 -13.91 2.34
N GLN A 106 10.49 -14.20 1.37
CA GLN A 106 10.25 -13.82 -0.03
C GLN A 106 9.57 -14.99 -0.73
N LYS A 107 8.40 -14.74 -1.28
CA LYS A 107 7.63 -15.78 -1.98
C LYS A 107 8.25 -16.22 -3.30
#